data_58b9700abbafa825a02eeef8cceddd95
#
_entry.id   58b9700abbafa825a02eeef8cceddd95
#
_cell.length_a   1.000
_cell.length_b   1.000
_cell.length_c   1.000
_cell.angle_alpha   90.00
_cell.angle_beta   90.00
_cell.angle_gamma   90.00
#
_symmetry.space_group_name_H-M   'P 1'
#
loop_
_entity.id
_entity.type
_entity.pdbx_description
1 polymer ?
#
loop_
_entity_poly.entity_id
_entity_poly.type
_entity_poly.pdbx_seq_one_letter_code
_entity_poly.pdbx_strand_id
1 'polypeptide(L)'
;MARVEHDLTAEQWSALRAAWGGCAYCADTTAPLQRDCVLALSRGGRYTLANVVPACGACNASKCNDEVTGWLRRKRLDERSFLLRHLEIGTELALRFQIGPDDQVGHDDQIGPDE
;
A
#
# COMPACT_ATOMS: atom_id res chain seq x y z
N MET A 1 -8.41 5.30 20.33
CA MET A 1 -7.84 5.08 19.92
C MET A 1 -7.45 4.93 19.00
N ALA A 2 -7.58 5.24 18.74
CA ALA A 2 -7.23 5.03 18.07
C ALA A 2 -6.71 4.94 17.25
N ARG A 3 -6.45 4.89 16.74
CA ARG A 3 -5.80 4.75 16.06
C ARG A 3 -5.11 3.87 15.30
N VAL A 4 -5.06 3.07 15.39
CA VAL A 4 -4.11 2.04 15.09
C VAL A 4 -4.11 1.64 13.63
N GLU A 5 -5.24 1.56 13.03
CA GLU A 5 -5.31 1.17 11.63
C GLU A 5 -4.77 2.25 10.69
N HIS A 6 -4.28 3.34 11.24
CA HIS A 6 -3.69 4.41 10.44
C HIS A 6 -2.23 4.64 10.81
N ASP A 7 -1.59 3.59 11.31
CA ASP A 7 -0.27 3.73 11.91
C ASP A 7 0.89 3.40 11.00
N LEU A 8 0.84 3.82 9.75
CA LEU A 8 2.03 3.71 8.93
C LEU A 8 3.11 4.63 9.52
N THR A 9 4.22 4.03 9.94
CA THR A 9 5.30 4.81 10.56
C THR A 9 6.16 5.46 9.50
N ALA A 10 6.94 6.47 9.93
CA ALA A 10 7.88 7.13 9.02
C ALA A 10 8.92 6.14 8.50
N GLU A 11 9.36 5.21 9.34
CA GLU A 11 10.31 4.18 8.91
C GLU A 11 9.73 3.26 7.87
N GLN A 12 8.47 2.85 8.07
CA GLN A 12 7.78 2.00 7.10
C GLN A 12 7.60 2.73 5.77
N TRP A 13 7.22 4.01 5.83
CA TRP A 13 7.08 4.81 4.62
C TRP A 13 8.40 4.92 3.86
N SER A 14 9.48 5.17 4.59
CA SER A 14 10.80 5.24 3.98
C SER A 14 11.18 3.92 3.31
N ALA A 15 10.88 2.79 3.97
CA ALA A 15 11.16 1.47 3.42
C ALA A 15 10.33 1.21 2.16
N LEU A 16 9.07 1.64 2.15
CA LEU A 16 8.22 1.50 0.96
C LEU A 16 8.79 2.28 -0.21
N ARG A 17 9.19 3.52 0.02
CA ARG A 17 9.78 4.33 -1.05
C ARG A 17 11.04 3.68 -1.61
N ALA A 18 11.89 3.17 -0.73
CA ALA A 18 13.13 2.53 -1.16
C ALA A 18 12.85 1.24 -1.95
N ALA A 19 11.89 0.45 -1.49
CA ALA A 19 11.58 -0.82 -2.14
C ALA A 19 10.96 -0.63 -3.52
N TRP A 20 10.04 0.34 -3.67
CA TRP A 20 9.42 0.60 -4.95
C TRP A 20 10.33 1.35 -5.91
N GLY A 21 11.17 2.25 -5.40
CA GLY A 21 12.13 2.99 -6.22
C GLY A 21 11.52 4.08 -7.09
N GLY A 22 10.24 4.39 -6.88
CA GLY A 22 9.52 5.39 -7.66
C GLY A 22 8.04 5.18 -7.50
N CYS A 23 7.25 5.79 -8.39
CA CYS A 23 5.80 5.61 -8.35
C CYS A 23 5.45 4.15 -8.57
N ALA A 24 4.65 3.59 -7.66
CA ALA A 24 4.26 2.18 -7.74
C ALA A 24 3.46 1.88 -9.00
N TYR A 25 2.76 2.87 -9.54
CA TYR A 25 1.88 2.66 -10.68
C TYR A 25 2.54 2.92 -12.02
N CYS A 26 3.20 4.06 -12.18
CA CYS A 26 3.78 4.44 -13.48
C CYS A 26 5.31 4.35 -13.51
N ALA A 27 5.93 4.05 -12.38
CA ALA A 27 7.38 3.89 -12.26
C ALA A 27 8.19 5.17 -12.42
N ASP A 28 7.55 6.33 -12.42
CA ASP A 28 8.26 7.60 -12.48
C ASP A 28 9.18 7.74 -11.27
N THR A 29 10.45 8.01 -11.51
CA THR A 29 11.45 8.12 -10.44
C THR A 29 11.80 9.57 -10.11
N THR A 30 11.21 10.54 -10.81
CA THR A 30 11.61 11.94 -10.66
C THR A 30 10.61 12.79 -9.88
N ALA A 31 9.34 12.43 -9.89
CA ALA A 31 8.31 13.21 -9.22
C ALA A 31 8.30 12.94 -7.72
N PRO A 32 7.91 13.93 -6.90
CA PRO A 32 7.71 13.67 -5.48
C PRO A 32 6.65 12.59 -5.28
N LEU A 33 6.85 11.76 -4.27
CA LEU A 33 5.97 10.64 -4.03
C LEU A 33 5.04 10.92 -2.86
N GLN A 34 3.80 10.50 -3.01
CA GLN A 34 2.75 10.67 -2.01
C GLN A 34 2.31 9.29 -1.53
N ARG A 35 1.73 9.24 -0.35
CA ARG A 35 1.18 8.01 0.20
C ARG A 35 -0.18 7.77 -0.42
N ASP A 36 -0.36 6.63 -1.07
CA ASP A 36 -1.64 6.27 -1.67
C ASP A 36 -2.09 4.92 -1.14
N CYS A 37 -3.37 4.82 -0.81
CA CYS A 37 -3.95 3.55 -0.37
C CYS A 37 -4.42 2.78 -1.60
N VAL A 38 -3.91 1.55 -1.77
CA VAL A 38 -4.30 0.70 -2.89
C VAL A 38 -5.81 0.46 -2.84
N LEU A 39 -6.31 0.05 -1.67
CA LEU A 39 -7.75 0.04 -1.41
C LEU A 39 -8.07 1.32 -0.65
N ALA A 40 -8.88 2.19 -1.24
CA ALA A 40 -9.19 3.50 -0.67
C ALA A 40 -9.82 3.37 0.71
N LEU A 41 -9.54 4.35 1.57
CA LEU A 41 -10.11 4.38 2.92
C LEU A 41 -11.65 4.37 2.85
N SER A 42 -12.22 5.06 1.87
CA SER A 42 -13.68 5.10 1.69
C SER A 42 -14.26 3.74 1.31
N ARG A 43 -13.40 2.81 0.86
CA ARG A 43 -13.83 1.46 0.48
C ARG A 43 -13.44 0.42 1.53
N GLY A 44 -13.04 0.86 2.72
CA GLY A 44 -12.66 -0.05 3.78
C GLY A 44 -11.17 -0.31 3.89
N GLY A 45 -10.37 0.39 3.10
CA GLY A 45 -8.92 0.24 3.20
C GLY A 45 -8.38 0.85 4.47
N ARG A 46 -7.17 0.46 4.83
CA ARG A 46 -6.52 0.91 6.05
C ARG A 46 -5.18 1.52 5.71
N TYR A 47 -4.78 2.49 6.52
CA TYR A 47 -3.54 3.21 6.29
C TYR A 47 -2.37 2.45 6.91
N THR A 48 -2.07 1.30 6.33
CA THR A 48 -1.09 0.37 6.87
C THR A 48 -0.04 0.00 5.83
N LEU A 49 1.03 -0.61 6.29
CA LEU A 49 2.12 -1.05 5.42
C LEU A 49 1.63 -1.91 4.26
N ALA A 50 0.63 -2.75 4.48
CA ALA A 50 0.13 -3.65 3.45
C ALA A 50 -0.68 -2.93 2.38
N ASN A 51 -1.20 -1.74 2.67
CA ASN A 51 -2.14 -1.05 1.79
C ASN A 51 -1.62 0.26 1.23
N VAL A 52 -0.49 0.77 1.72
CA VAL A 52 0.05 2.05 1.26
C VAL A 52 1.18 1.80 0.27
N VAL A 53 1.18 2.55 -0.83
CA VAL A 53 2.28 2.53 -1.80
C VAL A 53 2.67 3.95 -2.13
N PRO A 54 3.92 4.18 -2.57
CA PRO A 54 4.30 5.51 -3.06
C PRO A 54 3.71 5.74 -4.44
N ALA A 55 3.12 6.91 -4.64
CA ALA A 55 2.54 7.27 -5.93
C ALA A 55 2.87 8.71 -6.25
N CYS A 56 3.13 8.99 -7.54
CA CYS A 56 3.31 10.37 -7.95
C CYS A 56 1.98 11.11 -7.87
N GLY A 57 2.06 12.45 -7.82
CA GLY A 57 0.85 13.25 -7.69
C GLY A 57 -0.16 13.03 -8.80
N ALA A 58 0.33 12.83 -10.03
CA ALA A 58 -0.55 12.62 -11.17
C ALA A 58 -1.33 11.30 -11.04
N CYS A 59 -0.64 10.21 -10.68
CA CYS A 59 -1.31 8.94 -10.51
C CYS A 59 -2.26 8.96 -9.33
N ASN A 60 -1.83 9.56 -8.22
CA ASN A 60 -2.67 9.63 -7.03
C ASN A 60 -3.96 10.38 -7.31
N ALA A 61 -3.86 11.53 -7.97
CA ALA A 61 -5.03 12.33 -8.30
C ALA A 61 -5.94 11.61 -9.30
N SER A 62 -5.35 10.96 -10.30
CA SER A 62 -6.12 10.26 -11.33
C SER A 62 -6.86 9.05 -10.75
N LYS A 63 -6.19 8.28 -9.90
CA LYS A 63 -6.80 7.10 -9.31
C LYS A 63 -7.88 7.47 -8.30
N CYS A 64 -7.61 8.46 -7.47
CA CYS A 64 -8.54 8.92 -6.46
C CYS A 64 -9.03 7.74 -5.62
N ASN A 65 -10.35 7.51 -5.56
CA ASN A 65 -10.93 6.40 -4.79
C ASN A 65 -11.34 5.23 -5.67
N ASP A 66 -10.84 5.20 -6.91
CA ASP A 66 -11.20 4.13 -7.84
C ASP A 66 -10.62 2.79 -7.39
N GLU A 67 -11.26 1.73 -7.84
CA GLU A 67 -10.75 0.39 -7.65
C GLU A 67 -9.48 0.25 -8.51
N VAL A 68 -8.39 -0.26 -7.90
CA VAL A 68 -7.06 -0.13 -8.48
C VAL A 68 -6.91 -0.88 -9.80
N THR A 69 -7.43 -2.10 -9.91
CA THR A 69 -7.18 -2.87 -11.14
C THR A 69 -7.93 -2.27 -12.33
N GLY A 70 -9.16 -1.83 -12.11
CA GLY A 70 -9.92 -1.17 -13.17
C GLY A 70 -9.25 0.11 -13.63
N TRP A 71 -8.75 0.90 -12.67
CA TRP A 71 -8.04 2.13 -12.99
C TRP A 71 -6.76 1.85 -13.77
N LEU A 72 -5.98 0.85 -13.34
CA LEU A 72 -4.73 0.49 -14.04
C LEU A 72 -5.01 0.12 -15.50
N ARG A 73 -6.08 -0.64 -15.73
CA ARG A 73 -6.44 -1.04 -17.09
C ARG A 73 -6.84 0.16 -17.95
N ARG A 74 -7.62 1.06 -17.40
CA ARG A 74 -8.03 2.26 -18.12
C ARG A 74 -6.85 3.13 -18.49
N LYS A 75 -5.84 3.19 -17.62
CA LYS A 75 -4.64 3.98 -17.86
C LYS A 75 -3.61 3.25 -18.69
N ARG A 76 -3.88 1.99 -19.02
CA ARG A 76 -2.96 1.12 -19.78
C ARG A 76 -1.62 0.95 -19.05
N LEU A 77 -1.68 0.89 -17.74
CA LEU A 77 -0.52 0.61 -16.92
C LEU A 77 -0.40 -0.90 -16.73
N ASP A 78 0.78 -1.35 -16.32
CA ASP A 78 1.06 -2.78 -16.19
C ASP A 78 0.51 -3.33 -14.90
N GLU A 79 -0.75 -3.76 -14.96
CA GLU A 79 -1.46 -4.30 -13.81
C GLU A 79 -0.75 -5.50 -13.20
N ARG A 80 -0.28 -6.41 -14.05
CA ARG A 80 0.36 -7.63 -13.57
C ARG A 80 1.63 -7.31 -12.80
N SER A 81 2.49 -6.45 -13.36
CA SER A 81 3.72 -6.07 -12.68
C SER A 81 3.44 -5.39 -11.36
N PHE A 82 2.43 -4.51 -11.33
CA PHE A 82 2.09 -3.85 -10.09
C PHE A 82 1.67 -4.85 -9.02
N LEU A 83 0.77 -5.78 -9.37
CA LEU A 83 0.26 -6.73 -8.39
C LEU A 83 1.35 -7.65 -7.86
N LEU A 84 2.23 -8.12 -8.75
CA LEU A 84 3.34 -8.97 -8.33
C LEU A 84 4.30 -8.24 -7.41
N ARG A 85 4.67 -7.02 -7.78
CA ARG A 85 5.58 -6.24 -6.93
C ARG A 85 4.94 -5.88 -5.61
N HIS A 86 3.66 -5.53 -5.62
CA HIS A 86 2.96 -5.21 -4.40
C HIS A 86 3.00 -6.40 -3.44
N LEU A 87 2.76 -7.60 -3.95
CA LEU A 87 2.82 -8.80 -3.14
C LEU A 87 4.23 -9.05 -2.60
N GLU A 88 5.24 -8.95 -3.46
CA GLU A 88 6.63 -9.20 -3.06
C GLU A 88 7.09 -8.22 -2.00
N ILE A 89 6.88 -6.94 -2.26
CA ILE A 89 7.33 -5.89 -1.34
C ILE A 89 6.57 -5.98 -0.03
N GLY A 90 5.25 -6.21 -0.11
CA GLY A 90 4.45 -6.34 1.10
C GLY A 90 4.91 -7.49 1.97
N THR A 91 5.21 -8.63 1.36
CA THR A 91 5.68 -9.80 2.09
C THR A 91 7.04 -9.53 2.74
N GLU A 92 7.96 -8.96 1.97
CA GLU A 92 9.30 -8.67 2.46
C GLU A 92 9.27 -7.70 3.64
N LEU A 93 8.51 -6.60 3.50
CA LEU A 93 8.47 -5.60 4.55
C LEU A 93 7.70 -6.07 5.77
N ALA A 94 6.67 -6.90 5.59
CA ALA A 94 5.97 -7.47 6.72
C ALA A 94 6.92 -8.31 7.58
N LEU A 95 7.79 -9.10 6.92
CA LEU A 95 8.79 -9.87 7.64
C LEU A 95 9.81 -8.97 8.33
N ARG A 96 10.26 -7.93 7.62
CA ARG A 96 11.26 -7.02 8.16
C ARG A 96 10.76 -6.28 9.39
N PHE A 97 9.50 -5.85 9.37
CA PHE A 97 8.90 -5.12 10.49
C PHE A 97 8.16 -6.03 11.45
N GLN A 98 8.23 -7.35 11.23
CA GLN A 98 7.62 -8.35 12.11
C GLN A 98 6.13 -8.15 12.28
N ILE A 99 5.46 -7.88 11.15
CA ILE A 99 4.01 -7.68 11.13
C ILE A 99 3.34 -8.98 10.75
N GLY A 100 2.48 -9.50 11.63
CA GLY A 100 1.73 -10.70 11.34
C GLY A 100 0.48 -10.40 10.51
N PRO A 101 -0.17 -11.44 9.97
CA PRO A 101 -1.37 -11.24 9.17
C PRO A 101 -2.49 -10.52 9.90
N ASP A 102 -2.66 -10.77 11.19
CA ASP A 102 -3.69 -10.13 11.98
C ASP A 102 -3.48 -8.63 12.06
N ASP A 103 -2.22 -8.22 12.19
CA ASP A 103 -1.89 -6.80 12.26
C ASP A 103 -2.26 -6.08 10.98
N GLN A 104 -2.11 -6.75 9.86
CA GLN A 104 -2.38 -6.12 8.57
C GLN A 104 -3.86 -6.06 8.23
N VAL A 105 -4.62 -7.09 8.63
CA VAL A 105 -6.06 -7.05 8.36
C VAL A 105 -6.80 -6.29 9.44
N GLY A 106 -6.21 -6.10 10.55
CA GLY A 106 -6.84 -5.31 11.59
C GLY A 106 -7.73 -6.11 12.45
N HIS A 107 -7.88 -6.76 12.70
CA HIS A 107 -8.74 -7.25 13.46
C HIS A 107 -8.65 -7.97 14.51
N ASP A 108 -9.06 -7.90 14.76
CA ASP A 108 -8.97 -8.41 15.50
C ASP A 108 -9.19 -9.37 15.89
N ASP A 109 -9.25 -9.61 15.90
CA ASP A 109 -9.34 -10.47 16.24
C ASP A 109 -9.18 -11.32 16.56
N GLN A 110 -9.13 -11.47 16.73
CA GLN A 110 -8.81 -12.27 16.98
C GLN A 110 -8.60 -13.17 17.17
N ILE A 111 -8.74 -13.40 17.05
CA ILE A 111 -8.41 -14.32 17.22
C ILE A 111 -7.68 -14.95 17.53
N GLY A 112 -7.44 -14.80 17.82
CA GLY A 112 -6.63 -15.40 18.06
C GLY A 112 -6.10 -15.88 18.48
N PRO A 113 -5.88 -16.20 18.66
CA PRO A 113 -5.15 -16.80 18.92
C PRO A 113 -4.60 -17.29 19.26
N ASP A 114 -4.73 -17.08 19.18
CA ASP A 114 -4.24 -17.52 19.41
C ASP A 114 -3.78 -17.94 19.77
N GLU A 115 -3.89 -17.75 19.70
CA GLU A 115 -3.42 -18.30 19.82
C GLU A 115 -3.09 -18.63 20.15
#